data_804d924dfb1b2af7955080960d802ee9
#
_entry.id   804d924dfb1b2af7955080960d802ee9
#
_cell.length_a   1.000
_cell.length_b   1.000
_cell.length_c   1.000
_cell.angle_alpha   90.00
_cell.angle_beta   90.00
_cell.angle_gamma   90.00
#
_symmetry.space_group_name_H-M   'P 1'
#
loop_
_entity.id
_entity.type
_entity.pdbx_description
1 polymer ?
#
loop_
_entity_poly.entity_id
_entity_poly.type
_entity_poly.pdbx_seq_one_letter_code
_entity_poly.pdbx_strand_id
1 'polypeptide(L)'
;SSQGVAVALYFLRDRAITILRSLSLSLALLLVLAGHFGAALTHGEDFLLAPLQLTSEEPLSLADAEVFRDLVQPIFESKCIACHQEGKIKGELRLDLLTGIQKGGKSGALFVAGKPELSLLIQHIHLPLEEEEHMPPKNKLQLTEEELEILSLWVSLGGAFDQKVMDLPQEEPLFQLVASRFSAQKSYDFSAADQDDVAELTTFFRKVRPI
;
A
#
# COMPACT_ATOMS: atom_id res chain seq x y z
N SER A 1 -5.31 51.22 47.31
CA SER A 1 -4.02 51.70 46.75
C SER A 1 -3.87 51.12 45.33
N SER A 2 -3.48 51.94 44.38
CA SER A 2 -3.33 51.52 42.96
C SER A 2 -2.34 50.38 42.74
N GLN A 3 -1.41 50.18 43.63
CA GLN A 3 -0.40 49.11 43.57
C GLN A 3 -1.02 47.72 43.76
N GLY A 4 -2.02 47.53 44.66
CA GLY A 4 -2.68 46.26 44.88
C GLY A 4 -3.49 45.79 43.65
N VAL A 5 -4.11 46.74 42.94
CA VAL A 5 -4.85 46.45 41.72
C VAL A 5 -3.92 45.98 40.57
N ALA A 6 -2.77 46.64 40.42
CA ALA A 6 -1.79 46.26 39.40
C ALA A 6 -1.20 44.85 39.63
N VAL A 7 -0.93 44.49 40.86
CA VAL A 7 -0.47 43.14 41.24
C VAL A 7 -1.52 42.10 40.97
N ALA A 8 -2.78 42.36 41.36
CA ALA A 8 -3.90 41.44 41.10
C ALA A 8 -4.13 41.22 39.58
N LEU A 9 -4.07 42.26 38.77
CA LEU A 9 -4.20 42.19 37.34
C LEU A 9 -3.02 41.40 36.67
N TYR A 10 -1.82 41.56 37.22
CA TYR A 10 -0.68 40.78 36.75
C TYR A 10 -0.88 39.27 36.98
N PHE A 11 -1.28 38.86 38.20
CA PHE A 11 -1.54 37.46 38.51
C PHE A 11 -2.72 36.88 37.71
N LEU A 12 -3.77 37.66 37.50
CA LEU A 12 -4.93 37.24 36.66
C LEU A 12 -4.51 37.03 35.21
N ARG A 13 -3.70 37.96 34.67
CA ARG A 13 -3.14 37.83 33.31
C ARG A 13 -2.25 36.59 33.17
N ASP A 14 -1.38 36.33 34.13
CA ASP A 14 -0.45 35.20 34.09
C ASP A 14 -1.20 33.87 34.17
N ARG A 15 -2.24 33.78 35.05
CA ARG A 15 -3.13 32.60 35.07
C ARG A 15 -3.90 32.43 33.78
N ALA A 16 -4.41 33.50 33.19
CA ALA A 16 -5.13 33.42 31.91
C ALA A 16 -4.22 32.93 30.78
N ILE A 17 -2.98 33.41 30.71
CA ILE A 17 -1.97 32.98 29.73
C ILE A 17 -1.66 31.49 29.93
N THR A 18 -1.48 31.04 31.17
CA THR A 18 -1.19 29.62 31.47
C THR A 18 -2.37 28.73 31.06
N ILE A 19 -3.60 29.12 31.34
CA ILE A 19 -4.79 28.38 30.94
C ILE A 19 -4.89 28.32 29.40
N LEU A 20 -4.68 29.45 28.70
CA LEU A 20 -4.71 29.48 27.25
C LEU A 20 -3.65 28.58 26.63
N ARG A 21 -2.43 28.58 27.17
CA ARG A 21 -1.35 27.69 26.74
C ARG A 21 -1.72 26.21 26.94
N SER A 22 -2.26 25.87 28.12
CA SER A 22 -2.70 24.49 28.40
C SER A 22 -3.81 24.04 27.47
N LEU A 23 -4.81 24.89 27.21
CA LEU A 23 -5.90 24.61 26.28
C LEU A 23 -5.40 24.44 24.84
N SER A 24 -4.47 25.32 24.40
CA SER A 24 -3.88 25.21 23.07
C SER A 24 -3.10 23.91 22.88
N LEU A 25 -2.31 23.51 23.89
CA LEU A 25 -1.57 22.26 23.87
C LEU A 25 -2.50 21.04 23.85
N SER A 26 -3.57 21.07 24.66
CA SER A 26 -4.58 20.01 24.68
C SER A 26 -5.31 19.89 23.34
N LEU A 27 -5.66 21.02 22.74
CA LEU A 27 -6.30 21.05 21.42
C LEU A 27 -5.35 20.50 20.33
N ALA A 28 -4.09 20.91 20.36
CA ALA A 28 -3.09 20.40 19.41
C ALA A 28 -2.92 18.87 19.52
N LEU A 29 -2.85 18.37 20.77
CA LEU A 29 -2.78 16.93 21.02
C LEU A 29 -4.01 16.20 20.47
N LEU A 30 -5.22 16.74 20.73
CA LEU A 30 -6.46 16.15 20.21
C LEU A 30 -6.52 16.13 18.69
N LEU A 31 -6.03 17.19 18.03
CA LEU A 31 -5.97 17.25 16.57
C LEU A 31 -4.99 16.22 16.00
N VAL A 32 -3.83 16.02 16.64
CA VAL A 32 -2.86 15.00 16.24
C VAL A 32 -3.45 13.60 16.39
N LEU A 33 -4.10 13.33 17.53
CA LEU A 33 -4.77 12.04 17.75
C LEU A 33 -5.89 11.79 16.75
N ALA A 34 -6.75 12.78 16.52
CA ALA A 34 -7.85 12.66 15.56
C ALA A 34 -7.33 12.44 14.13
N GLY A 35 -6.25 13.14 13.75
CA GLY A 35 -5.59 12.95 12.47
C GLY A 35 -5.00 11.56 12.33
N HIS A 36 -4.31 11.06 13.37
CA HIS A 36 -3.72 9.73 13.38
C HIS A 36 -4.79 8.63 13.23
N PHE A 37 -5.83 8.67 14.07
CA PHE A 37 -6.91 7.68 13.98
C PHE A 37 -7.71 7.81 12.67
N GLY A 38 -7.93 9.03 12.17
CA GLY A 38 -8.58 9.24 10.89
C GLY A 38 -7.76 8.67 9.72
N ALA A 39 -6.46 8.85 9.72
CA ALA A 39 -5.56 8.28 8.72
C ALA A 39 -5.51 6.76 8.81
N ALA A 40 -5.43 6.19 10.03
CA ALA A 40 -5.42 4.75 10.24
C ALA A 40 -6.69 4.06 9.69
N LEU A 41 -7.87 4.69 9.86
CA LEU A 41 -9.14 4.17 9.32
C LEU A 41 -9.19 4.15 7.78
N THR A 42 -8.47 5.05 7.12
CA THR A 42 -8.54 5.20 5.66
C THR A 42 -7.36 4.56 4.92
N HIS A 43 -6.20 4.49 5.56
CA HIS A 43 -4.94 4.07 4.93
C HIS A 43 -4.25 2.91 5.65
N GLY A 44 -4.82 2.41 6.76
CA GLY A 44 -4.19 1.38 7.59
C GLY A 44 -3.35 1.95 8.74
N GLU A 45 -3.09 1.10 9.75
CA GLU A 45 -2.46 1.53 11.02
C GLU A 45 -1.01 2.02 10.84
N ASP A 46 -0.30 1.49 9.84
CA ASP A 46 1.12 1.78 9.61
C ASP A 46 1.38 2.93 8.65
N PHE A 47 0.34 3.58 8.11
CA PHE A 47 0.45 4.60 7.06
C PHE A 47 1.49 5.69 7.35
N LEU A 48 1.54 6.21 8.59
CA LEU A 48 2.46 7.29 8.96
C LEU A 48 3.90 6.80 9.20
N LEU A 49 4.05 5.56 9.64
CA LEU A 49 5.34 5.00 10.03
C LEU A 49 5.95 4.10 8.94
N ALA A 50 5.15 3.58 8.01
CA ALA A 50 5.62 2.75 6.92
C ALA A 50 6.82 3.36 6.14
N PRO A 51 6.84 4.67 5.82
CA PRO A 51 8.00 5.29 5.16
C PRO A 51 9.26 5.39 6.04
N LEU A 52 9.10 5.26 7.38
CA LEU A 52 10.21 5.30 8.34
C LEU A 52 10.69 3.90 8.72
N GLN A 53 9.88 2.90 8.47
CA GLN A 53 10.29 1.51 8.54
C GLN A 53 11.14 1.25 7.29
N LEU A 54 12.44 1.53 7.41
CA LEU A 54 13.45 1.01 6.50
C LEU A 54 13.50 -0.51 6.71
N THR A 55 12.44 -1.20 6.37
CA THR A 55 12.56 -2.61 6.06
C THR A 55 13.50 -2.64 4.87
N SER A 56 14.72 -3.08 5.10
CA SER A 56 15.52 -3.66 4.05
C SER A 56 14.72 -4.88 3.58
N GLU A 57 13.71 -4.66 2.73
CA GLU A 57 13.19 -5.75 1.94
C GLU A 57 14.42 -6.23 1.16
N GLU A 58 14.98 -7.35 1.59
CA GLU A 58 15.91 -8.11 0.77
C GLU A 58 15.27 -8.15 -0.62
N PRO A 59 15.97 -7.76 -1.67
CA PRO A 59 15.39 -7.76 -2.99
C PRO A 59 14.82 -9.16 -3.24
N LEU A 60 13.50 -9.23 -3.44
CA LEU A 60 12.80 -10.49 -3.67
C LEU A 60 13.57 -11.27 -4.72
N SER A 61 14.08 -12.45 -4.35
CA SER A 61 14.78 -13.30 -5.30
C SER A 61 13.74 -14.11 -6.10
N LEU A 62 13.99 -14.35 -7.37
CA LEU A 62 13.12 -15.20 -8.18
C LEU A 62 12.95 -16.59 -7.54
N ALA A 63 13.97 -17.07 -6.80
CA ALA A 63 13.95 -18.37 -6.12
C ALA A 63 12.92 -18.45 -4.99
N ASP A 64 12.60 -17.33 -4.33
CA ASP A 64 11.70 -17.26 -3.19
C ASP A 64 10.32 -16.69 -3.54
N ALA A 65 10.15 -16.26 -4.80
CA ALA A 65 8.93 -15.63 -5.28
C ALA A 65 7.76 -16.64 -5.34
N GLU A 66 6.64 -16.23 -4.75
CA GLU A 66 5.35 -16.96 -4.81
C GLU A 66 4.35 -16.18 -5.66
N VAL A 67 3.68 -16.89 -6.56
CA VAL A 67 2.76 -16.27 -7.53
C VAL A 67 1.68 -15.44 -6.84
N PHE A 68 1.02 -15.99 -5.83
CA PHE A 68 -0.05 -15.25 -5.16
C PHE A 68 0.50 -14.11 -4.30
N ARG A 69 1.40 -14.40 -3.39
CA ARG A 69 1.91 -13.43 -2.40
C ARG A 69 2.61 -12.23 -3.07
N ASP A 70 3.44 -12.50 -4.08
CA ASP A 70 4.35 -11.48 -4.61
C ASP A 70 3.86 -10.84 -5.92
N LEU A 71 2.86 -11.46 -6.59
CA LEU A 71 2.33 -10.92 -7.84
C LEU A 71 0.85 -10.55 -7.75
N VAL A 72 -0.01 -11.45 -7.24
CA VAL A 72 -1.47 -11.25 -7.23
C VAL A 72 -1.90 -10.38 -6.06
N GLN A 73 -1.42 -10.68 -4.86
CA GLN A 73 -1.80 -9.96 -3.65
C GLN A 73 -1.52 -8.46 -3.73
N PRO A 74 -0.36 -7.97 -4.22
CA PRO A 74 -0.12 -6.54 -4.39
C PRO A 74 -1.11 -5.85 -5.35
N ILE A 75 -1.59 -6.57 -6.38
CA ILE A 75 -2.63 -6.06 -7.27
C ILE A 75 -3.95 -5.90 -6.49
N PHE A 76 -4.34 -6.91 -5.71
CA PHE A 76 -5.55 -6.81 -4.88
C PHE A 76 -5.44 -5.67 -3.88
N GLU A 77 -4.31 -5.53 -3.20
CA GLU A 77 -4.06 -4.46 -2.22
C GLU A 77 -4.17 -3.07 -2.83
N SER A 78 -3.59 -2.86 -3.99
CA SER A 78 -3.57 -1.54 -4.63
C SER A 78 -4.86 -1.18 -5.37
N LYS A 79 -5.60 -2.17 -5.92
CA LYS A 79 -6.73 -1.93 -6.84
C LYS A 79 -8.11 -2.33 -6.26
N CYS A 80 -8.17 -3.31 -5.36
CA CYS A 80 -9.41 -4.00 -5.02
C CYS A 80 -9.81 -3.83 -3.55
N ILE A 81 -8.86 -3.98 -2.61
CA ILE A 81 -9.11 -4.03 -1.16
C ILE A 81 -9.80 -2.77 -0.65
N ALA A 82 -9.53 -1.59 -1.21
CA ALA A 82 -10.21 -0.35 -0.82
C ALA A 82 -11.75 -0.42 -0.82
N CYS A 83 -12.33 -1.40 -1.53
CA CYS A 83 -13.78 -1.66 -1.60
C CYS A 83 -14.19 -3.06 -1.12
N HIS A 84 -13.24 -4.00 -1.02
CA HIS A 84 -13.47 -5.40 -0.72
C HIS A 84 -12.70 -5.85 0.52
N GLN A 85 -12.88 -5.15 1.65
CA GLN A 85 -12.25 -5.42 2.94
C GLN A 85 -13.25 -5.29 4.10
N GLU A 86 -12.78 -5.61 5.31
CA GLU A 86 -13.58 -5.39 6.51
C GLU A 86 -14.05 -3.93 6.62
N GLY A 87 -15.32 -3.75 7.01
CA GLY A 87 -15.96 -2.43 7.08
C GLY A 87 -16.46 -1.88 5.74
N LYS A 88 -16.03 -2.44 4.60
CA LYS A 88 -16.50 -2.06 3.26
C LYS A 88 -16.56 -3.27 2.34
N ILE A 89 -17.56 -4.12 2.56
CA ILE A 89 -17.70 -5.40 1.86
C ILE A 89 -18.66 -5.24 0.68
N LYS A 90 -18.21 -4.60 -0.41
CA LYS A 90 -19.03 -4.51 -1.63
C LYS A 90 -19.19 -5.89 -2.26
N GLY A 91 -20.42 -6.20 -2.67
CA GLY A 91 -20.74 -7.50 -3.28
C GLY A 91 -20.52 -8.68 -2.34
N GLU A 92 -20.48 -8.47 -1.02
CA GLU A 92 -20.18 -9.49 0.00
C GLU A 92 -18.82 -10.18 -0.21
N LEU A 93 -17.94 -9.59 -1.03
CA LEU A 93 -16.61 -10.10 -1.35
C LEU A 93 -15.55 -9.47 -0.46
N ARG A 94 -14.69 -10.29 0.13
CA ARG A 94 -13.51 -9.87 0.89
C ARG A 94 -12.25 -10.37 0.19
N LEU A 95 -11.34 -9.46 -0.13
CA LEU A 95 -10.07 -9.75 -0.79
C LEU A 95 -8.86 -9.51 0.12
N ASP A 96 -9.10 -9.01 1.32
CA ASP A 96 -8.11 -8.78 2.37
C ASP A 96 -7.78 -10.06 3.17
N LEU A 97 -8.52 -11.15 2.96
CA LEU A 97 -8.30 -12.45 3.61
C LEU A 97 -8.39 -13.59 2.59
N LEU A 98 -7.48 -14.56 2.68
CA LEU A 98 -7.51 -15.77 1.84
C LEU A 98 -8.85 -16.51 1.94
N THR A 99 -9.38 -16.63 3.16
CA THR A 99 -10.70 -17.26 3.39
C THR A 99 -11.83 -16.51 2.70
N GLY A 100 -11.73 -15.18 2.57
CA GLY A 100 -12.68 -14.35 1.84
C GLY A 100 -12.60 -14.59 0.33
N ILE A 101 -11.39 -14.65 -0.22
CA ILE A 101 -11.13 -14.96 -1.63
C ILE A 101 -11.70 -16.36 -1.98
N GLN A 102 -11.43 -17.36 -1.15
CA GLN A 102 -11.91 -18.72 -1.33
C GLN A 102 -13.43 -18.83 -1.22
N LYS A 103 -14.06 -18.07 -0.32
CA LYS A 103 -15.50 -18.02 -0.14
C LYS A 103 -16.22 -17.42 -1.35
N GLY A 104 -15.60 -16.41 -1.98
CA GLY A 104 -16.24 -15.60 -3.01
C GLY A 104 -17.22 -14.57 -2.44
N GLY A 105 -18.03 -13.98 -3.32
CA GLY A 105 -18.97 -12.92 -2.99
C GLY A 105 -20.42 -13.32 -3.27
N LYS A 106 -21.31 -12.32 -3.28
CA LYS A 106 -22.76 -12.47 -3.53
C LYS A 106 -23.07 -13.15 -4.87
N SER A 107 -22.24 -12.87 -5.90
CA SER A 107 -22.43 -13.42 -7.25
C SER A 107 -21.83 -14.82 -7.44
N GLY A 108 -21.13 -15.35 -6.43
CA GLY A 108 -20.50 -16.67 -6.46
C GLY A 108 -19.00 -16.63 -6.20
N ALA A 109 -18.31 -17.68 -6.68
CA ALA A 109 -16.87 -17.82 -6.55
C ALA A 109 -16.14 -16.70 -7.33
N LEU A 110 -15.06 -16.18 -6.76
CA LEU A 110 -14.24 -15.14 -7.40
C LEU A 110 -13.67 -15.61 -8.73
N PHE A 111 -13.22 -16.86 -8.78
CA PHE A 111 -12.65 -17.46 -9.98
C PHE A 111 -12.97 -18.97 -10.06
N VAL A 112 -12.85 -19.51 -11.25
CA VAL A 112 -12.93 -20.94 -11.55
C VAL A 112 -11.53 -21.41 -11.95
N ALA A 113 -10.94 -22.29 -11.15
CA ALA A 113 -9.58 -22.79 -11.35
C ALA A 113 -9.38 -23.31 -12.78
N GLY A 114 -8.35 -22.84 -13.46
CA GLY A 114 -8.00 -23.22 -14.84
C GLY A 114 -8.93 -22.65 -15.93
N LYS A 115 -9.91 -21.77 -15.56
CA LYS A 115 -10.90 -21.25 -16.51
C LYS A 115 -11.10 -19.75 -16.37
N PRO A 116 -10.16 -18.94 -16.85
CA PRO A 116 -10.24 -17.48 -16.75
C PRO A 116 -11.54 -16.91 -17.33
N GLU A 117 -12.00 -17.44 -18.47
CA GLU A 117 -13.20 -17.00 -19.18
C GLU A 117 -14.51 -17.21 -18.39
N LEU A 118 -14.51 -18.15 -17.44
CA LEU A 118 -15.66 -18.45 -16.57
C LEU A 118 -15.52 -17.78 -15.18
N SER A 119 -14.44 -17.06 -14.95
CA SER A 119 -14.08 -16.46 -13.66
C SER A 119 -14.63 -15.06 -13.55
N LEU A 120 -15.45 -14.76 -12.52
CA LEU A 120 -16.03 -13.45 -12.28
C LEU A 120 -14.96 -12.36 -12.16
N LEU A 121 -13.84 -12.65 -11.52
CA LEU A 121 -12.70 -11.74 -11.46
C LEU A 121 -12.31 -11.26 -12.86
N ILE A 122 -12.07 -12.21 -13.77
CA ILE A 122 -11.59 -11.92 -15.12
C ILE A 122 -12.68 -11.24 -15.96
N GLN A 123 -13.92 -11.67 -15.81
CA GLN A 123 -15.06 -11.05 -16.52
C GLN A 123 -15.20 -9.57 -16.13
N HIS A 124 -15.23 -9.24 -14.82
CA HIS A 124 -15.44 -7.87 -14.36
C HIS A 124 -14.28 -6.92 -14.70
N ILE A 125 -13.03 -7.39 -14.69
CA ILE A 125 -11.88 -6.54 -15.06
C ILE A 125 -11.78 -6.29 -16.55
N HIS A 126 -12.42 -7.09 -17.40
CA HIS A 126 -12.44 -6.93 -18.86
C HIS A 126 -13.72 -6.30 -19.41
N LEU A 127 -14.70 -5.98 -18.56
CA LEU A 127 -15.88 -5.22 -19.00
C LEU A 127 -15.46 -3.85 -19.56
N PRO A 128 -16.23 -3.26 -20.47
CA PRO A 128 -16.02 -1.87 -20.86
C PRO A 128 -16.02 -0.95 -19.63
N LEU A 129 -15.13 0.05 -19.63
CA LEU A 129 -14.95 0.99 -18.50
C LEU A 129 -16.23 1.74 -18.11
N GLU A 130 -17.19 1.84 -19.04
CA GLU A 130 -18.48 2.52 -18.81
C GLU A 130 -19.51 1.62 -18.14
N GLU A 131 -19.27 0.32 -18.06
CA GLU A 131 -20.17 -0.62 -17.41
C GLU A 131 -20.09 -0.48 -15.88
N GLU A 132 -21.26 -0.50 -15.22
CA GLU A 132 -21.33 -0.36 -13.76
C GLU A 132 -20.61 -1.50 -13.02
N GLU A 133 -20.57 -2.67 -13.61
CA GLU A 133 -19.95 -3.87 -13.07
C GLU A 133 -18.45 -3.96 -13.38
N HIS A 134 -17.89 -3.03 -14.15
CA HIS A 134 -16.44 -2.97 -14.40
C HIS A 134 -15.67 -2.76 -13.10
N MET A 135 -14.62 -3.56 -12.89
CA MET A 135 -13.77 -3.49 -11.70
C MET A 135 -12.30 -3.28 -12.09
N PRO A 136 -11.60 -2.33 -11.47
CA PRO A 136 -12.08 -1.30 -10.55
C PRO A 136 -13.03 -0.31 -11.23
N PRO A 137 -13.95 0.35 -10.48
CA PRO A 137 -14.85 1.35 -11.05
C PRO A 137 -14.10 2.48 -11.77
N LYS A 138 -14.69 3.07 -12.79
CA LYS A 138 -14.11 4.10 -13.69
C LYS A 138 -13.33 5.22 -12.97
N ASN A 139 -13.76 5.62 -11.78
CA ASN A 139 -13.13 6.69 -10.99
C ASN A 139 -12.00 6.22 -10.07
N LYS A 140 -11.56 4.98 -10.22
CA LYS A 140 -10.46 4.37 -9.46
C LYS A 140 -9.26 4.08 -10.36
N LEU A 141 -8.11 3.83 -9.73
CA LEU A 141 -6.91 3.43 -10.45
C LEU A 141 -7.16 2.10 -11.16
N GLN A 142 -7.05 2.11 -12.49
CA GLN A 142 -7.28 0.94 -13.32
C GLN A 142 -6.09 -0.02 -13.30
N LEU A 143 -6.34 -1.28 -13.66
CA LEU A 143 -5.27 -2.25 -13.87
C LEU A 143 -4.46 -1.89 -15.12
N THR A 144 -3.17 -2.17 -15.06
CA THR A 144 -2.31 -2.17 -16.25
C THR A 144 -2.52 -3.45 -17.05
N GLU A 145 -2.08 -3.46 -18.32
CA GLU A 145 -2.13 -4.67 -19.16
C GLU A 145 -1.38 -5.84 -18.50
N GLU A 146 -0.24 -5.55 -17.88
CA GLU A 146 0.56 -6.56 -17.18
C GLU A 146 -0.17 -7.11 -15.93
N GLU A 147 -0.85 -6.27 -15.16
CA GLU A 147 -1.66 -6.71 -14.01
C GLU A 147 -2.86 -7.57 -14.46
N LEU A 148 -3.49 -7.23 -15.58
CA LEU A 148 -4.56 -8.03 -16.20
C LEU A 148 -4.03 -9.41 -16.62
N GLU A 149 -2.85 -9.44 -17.25
CA GLU A 149 -2.20 -10.66 -17.68
C GLU A 149 -1.83 -11.55 -16.49
N ILE A 150 -1.22 -10.99 -15.44
CA ILE A 150 -0.88 -11.73 -14.21
C ILE A 150 -2.11 -12.40 -13.60
N LEU A 151 -3.22 -11.67 -13.45
CA LEU A 151 -4.45 -12.22 -12.87
C LEU A 151 -5.02 -13.34 -13.75
N SER A 152 -5.01 -13.15 -15.06
CA SER A 152 -5.51 -14.15 -16.03
C SER A 152 -4.66 -15.41 -16.01
N LEU A 153 -3.34 -15.28 -16.01
CA LEU A 153 -2.40 -16.40 -15.95
C LEU A 153 -2.47 -17.13 -14.61
N TRP A 154 -2.58 -16.40 -13.49
CA TRP A 154 -2.76 -17.03 -12.18
C TRP A 154 -4.02 -17.90 -12.13
N VAL A 155 -5.14 -17.40 -12.63
CA VAL A 155 -6.39 -18.18 -12.71
C VAL A 155 -6.24 -19.37 -13.66
N SER A 156 -5.56 -19.22 -14.80
CA SER A 156 -5.33 -20.31 -15.76
C SER A 156 -4.49 -21.44 -15.19
N LEU A 157 -3.55 -21.11 -14.29
CA LEU A 157 -2.71 -22.06 -13.55
C LEU A 157 -3.43 -22.68 -12.35
N GLY A 158 -4.72 -22.40 -12.17
CA GLY A 158 -5.54 -23.00 -11.12
C GLY A 158 -5.80 -22.12 -9.90
N GLY A 159 -5.20 -20.93 -9.83
CA GLY A 159 -5.43 -19.97 -8.72
C GLY A 159 -4.83 -20.43 -7.39
N ALA A 160 -3.72 -21.15 -7.40
CA ALA A 160 -3.06 -21.62 -6.19
C ALA A 160 -2.47 -20.46 -5.39
N PHE A 161 -2.48 -20.58 -4.05
CA PHE A 161 -2.01 -19.53 -3.14
C PHE A 161 -0.58 -19.73 -2.68
N ASP A 162 -0.03 -20.92 -2.86
CA ASP A 162 1.29 -21.36 -2.40
C ASP A 162 2.23 -21.77 -3.55
N GLN A 163 1.83 -21.49 -4.80
CA GLN A 163 2.63 -21.82 -5.99
C GLN A 163 3.87 -20.94 -6.06
N LYS A 164 5.05 -21.55 -6.03
CA LYS A 164 6.32 -20.85 -6.29
C LYS A 164 6.51 -20.59 -7.78
N VAL A 165 7.10 -19.45 -8.12
CA VAL A 165 7.42 -19.11 -9.50
C VAL A 165 8.40 -20.11 -10.11
N MET A 166 9.40 -20.56 -9.33
CA MET A 166 10.42 -21.53 -9.79
C MET A 166 9.88 -22.95 -10.04
N ASP A 167 8.69 -23.27 -9.49
CA ASP A 167 8.03 -24.56 -9.73
C ASP A 167 7.21 -24.56 -11.05
N LEU A 168 7.10 -23.40 -11.69
CA LEU A 168 6.46 -23.29 -13.01
C LEU A 168 7.43 -23.75 -14.10
N PRO A 169 6.92 -24.39 -15.17
CA PRO A 169 7.70 -24.62 -16.37
C PRO A 169 8.27 -23.31 -16.92
N GLN A 170 9.51 -23.35 -17.42
CA GLN A 170 10.16 -22.12 -17.94
C GLN A 170 9.43 -21.56 -19.18
N GLU A 171 8.69 -22.40 -19.88
CA GLU A 171 7.87 -22.04 -21.04
C GLU A 171 6.55 -21.36 -20.66
N GLU A 172 6.16 -21.43 -19.37
CA GLU A 172 4.93 -20.79 -18.90
C GLU A 172 5.01 -19.26 -19.04
N PRO A 173 4.01 -18.62 -19.66
CA PRO A 173 3.98 -17.18 -19.85
C PRO A 173 4.20 -16.41 -18.54
N LEU A 174 3.60 -16.85 -17.42
CA LEU A 174 3.77 -16.22 -16.13
C LEU A 174 5.22 -16.29 -15.64
N PHE A 175 5.91 -17.43 -15.82
CA PHE A 175 7.33 -17.55 -15.49
C PHE A 175 8.16 -16.55 -16.28
N GLN A 176 7.96 -16.48 -17.61
CA GLN A 176 8.70 -15.57 -18.49
C GLN A 176 8.47 -14.10 -18.14
N LEU A 177 7.22 -13.72 -17.88
CA LEU A 177 6.86 -12.37 -17.48
C LEU A 177 7.57 -11.97 -16.18
N VAL A 178 7.57 -12.84 -15.18
CA VAL A 178 8.23 -12.59 -13.90
C VAL A 178 9.76 -12.57 -14.06
N ALA A 179 10.34 -13.56 -14.75
CA ALA A 179 11.78 -13.63 -15.00
C ALA A 179 12.30 -12.39 -15.73
N SER A 180 11.52 -11.83 -16.65
CA SER A 180 11.86 -10.58 -17.34
C SER A 180 11.95 -9.38 -16.37
N ARG A 181 11.06 -9.29 -15.38
CA ARG A 181 11.11 -8.25 -14.33
C ARG A 181 12.37 -8.35 -13.49
N PHE A 182 12.71 -9.57 -13.05
CA PHE A 182 13.91 -9.78 -12.25
C PHE A 182 15.20 -9.54 -13.06
N SER A 183 15.21 -9.86 -14.35
CA SER A 183 16.36 -9.58 -15.22
C SER A 183 16.49 -8.10 -15.57
N ALA A 184 15.37 -7.38 -15.66
CA ALA A 184 15.32 -5.94 -15.90
C ALA A 184 15.67 -5.11 -14.65
N GLN A 185 15.75 -5.73 -13.48
CA GLN A 185 16.27 -5.10 -12.27
C GLN A 185 17.77 -4.87 -12.49
N LYS A 186 18.07 -3.70 -13.08
CA LYS A 186 19.44 -3.26 -13.33
C LYS A 186 20.19 -3.28 -12.00
N SER A 187 21.18 -4.15 -11.88
CA SER A 187 22.22 -3.97 -10.89
C SER A 187 22.95 -2.69 -11.28
N TYR A 188 22.61 -1.59 -10.62
CA TYR A 188 23.43 -0.39 -10.73
C TYR A 188 24.70 -0.68 -9.93
N ASP A 189 25.78 -0.94 -10.63
CA ASP A 189 27.12 -0.95 -10.03
C ASP A 189 27.50 0.51 -9.76
N PHE A 190 27.04 1.00 -8.61
CA PHE A 190 27.45 2.32 -8.12
C PHE A 190 28.85 2.12 -7.51
N SER A 191 29.88 2.51 -8.23
CA SER A 191 31.15 2.80 -7.58
C SER A 191 30.92 3.89 -6.54
N ALA A 192 31.49 3.72 -5.34
CA ALA A 192 31.41 4.74 -4.31
C ALA A 192 31.81 6.11 -4.91
N ALA A 193 30.97 7.14 -4.67
CA ALA A 193 31.27 8.48 -5.13
C ALA A 193 32.62 8.95 -4.56
N ASP A 194 33.38 9.68 -5.35
CA ASP A 194 34.65 10.26 -4.90
C ASP A 194 34.42 11.09 -3.63
N GLN A 195 35.32 10.95 -2.66
CA GLN A 195 35.19 11.67 -1.39
C GLN A 195 35.20 13.20 -1.59
N ASP A 196 35.86 13.69 -2.63
CA ASP A 196 35.89 15.10 -2.96
C ASP A 196 34.53 15.58 -3.47
N ASP A 197 33.84 14.77 -4.31
CA ASP A 197 32.48 15.08 -4.75
C ASP A 197 31.47 15.05 -3.58
N VAL A 198 31.63 14.11 -2.65
CA VAL A 198 30.82 14.04 -1.43
C VAL A 198 31.06 15.25 -0.54
N ALA A 199 32.30 15.71 -0.42
CA ALA A 199 32.66 16.90 0.38
C ALA A 199 32.09 18.18 -0.23
N GLU A 200 32.13 18.34 -1.56
CA GLU A 200 31.54 19.47 -2.27
C GLU A 200 30.02 19.54 -2.13
N LEU A 201 29.34 18.38 -2.16
CA LEU A 201 27.90 18.29 -1.99
C LEU A 201 27.43 18.40 -0.53
N THR A 202 28.36 18.21 0.43
CA THR A 202 28.07 18.27 1.86
C THR A 202 28.18 19.68 2.37
N THR A 203 27.05 20.31 2.68
CA THR A 203 27.00 21.65 3.30
C THR A 203 26.51 21.54 4.74
N PHE A 204 26.56 22.68 5.47
CA PHE A 204 26.07 22.77 6.84
C PHE A 204 24.61 22.25 7.01
N PHE A 205 23.78 22.42 5.99
CA PHE A 205 22.37 21.99 5.99
C PHE A 205 22.10 20.70 5.23
N ARG A 206 23.10 20.17 4.54
CA ARG A 206 22.94 18.99 3.69
C ARG A 206 24.07 18.00 3.94
N LYS A 207 23.74 16.85 4.51
CA LYS A 207 24.68 15.75 4.69
C LYS A 207 24.39 14.66 3.65
N VAL A 208 25.38 14.33 2.84
CA VAL A 208 25.35 13.19 1.94
C VAL A 208 25.98 12.02 2.68
N ARG A 209 25.31 10.88 2.73
CA ARG A 209 25.85 9.63 3.28
C ARG A 209 26.26 8.72 2.14
N PRO A 210 27.44 8.12 2.16
CA PRO A 210 27.77 7.06 1.23
C PRO A 210 26.83 5.87 1.47
N ILE A 211 26.43 5.22 0.39
CA ILE A 211 25.59 4.01 0.39
C ILE A 211 26.47 2.80 0.71
#